data_42c4b3e6330128d69097b17c8002c53d
#
_entry.id   42c4b3e6330128d69097b17c8002c53d
#
_cell.length_a   1.000
_cell.length_b   1.000
_cell.length_c   1.000
_cell.angle_alpha   90.00
_cell.angle_beta   90.00
_cell.angle_gamma   90.00
#
_symmetry.space_group_name_H-M   'P 1'
#
loop_
_entity.id
_entity.type
_entity.pdbx_description
1 polymer ?
#
loop_
_entity_poly.entity_id
_entity_poly.type
_entity_poly.pdbx_seq_one_letter_code
_entity_poly.pdbx_strand_id
1 'polypeptide(L)'
;MFLIGVGGGAAYASHAVNDFRKLADIEAYTPSDNVAELTARINDDGWDTAYANWLSGSRLNARDAVFVFSVGGGDAERNISPNIVLCLQLAKQVGARIAGIVGRDGGYTAQVGDEVLIVPTLSPRMATPNTEALQAVLWHCIVTHPELILHQPKWESQR
;
A
#
# COMPACT_ATOMS: atom_id res chain seq x y z
N MET A 1 7.19 6.39 -5.23
CA MET A 1 5.92 5.74 -4.83
C MET A 1 6.04 5.22 -3.41
N PHE A 2 5.01 5.37 -2.60
CA PHE A 2 4.98 4.92 -1.20
C PHE A 2 3.91 3.84 -1.03
N LEU A 3 4.31 2.66 -0.56
CA LEU A 3 3.42 1.53 -0.38
C LEU A 3 3.05 1.40 1.10
N ILE A 4 1.76 1.33 1.39
CA ILE A 4 1.23 1.37 2.76
C ILE A 4 0.38 0.12 3.01
N GLY A 5 0.61 -0.51 4.14
CA GLY A 5 -0.17 -1.67 4.59
C GLY A 5 0.02 -1.95 6.07
N VAL A 6 -0.85 -2.77 6.63
CA VAL A 6 -0.80 -3.23 8.02
C VAL A 6 -0.88 -4.75 8.05
N GLY A 7 -0.14 -5.40 8.93
CA GLY A 7 -0.12 -6.87 9.02
C GLY A 7 0.35 -7.53 7.72
N GLY A 8 -0.46 -8.40 7.12
CA GLY A 8 -0.17 -9.01 5.82
C GLY A 8 0.01 -7.97 4.72
N GLY A 9 -0.77 -6.88 4.75
CA GLY A 9 -0.61 -5.75 3.83
C GLY A 9 0.76 -5.08 3.92
N ALA A 10 1.37 -4.97 5.11
CA ALA A 10 2.72 -4.44 5.27
C ALA A 10 3.78 -5.40 4.67
N ALA A 11 3.59 -6.71 4.83
CA ALA A 11 4.46 -7.70 4.22
C ALA A 11 4.41 -7.64 2.68
N TYR A 12 3.21 -7.46 2.12
CA TYR A 12 3.05 -7.26 0.67
C TYR A 12 3.63 -5.94 0.19
N ALA A 13 3.46 -4.86 0.95
CA ALA A 13 4.06 -3.57 0.63
C ALA A 13 5.59 -3.68 0.54
N SER A 14 6.23 -4.34 1.52
CA SER A 14 7.67 -4.58 1.53
C SER A 14 8.14 -5.44 0.36
N HIS A 15 7.41 -6.53 0.03
CA HIS A 15 7.73 -7.36 -1.14
C HIS A 15 7.52 -6.58 -2.45
N ALA A 16 6.40 -5.88 -2.59
CA ALA A 16 6.11 -5.09 -3.78
C ALA A 16 7.13 -3.96 -4.01
N VAL A 17 7.64 -3.31 -2.95
CA VAL A 17 8.75 -2.35 -3.04
C VAL A 17 9.95 -2.96 -3.79
N ASN A 18 10.36 -4.19 -3.43
CA ASN A 18 11.44 -4.87 -4.14
C ASN A 18 11.14 -5.01 -5.63
N ASP A 19 9.94 -5.46 -5.98
CA ASP A 19 9.61 -5.78 -7.37
C ASP A 19 9.41 -4.53 -8.22
N PHE A 20 8.74 -3.50 -7.71
CA PHE A 20 8.62 -2.23 -8.43
C PHE A 20 9.98 -1.58 -8.70
N ARG A 21 10.90 -1.68 -7.74
CA ARG A 21 12.27 -1.17 -7.92
C ARG A 21 13.08 -2.02 -8.89
N LYS A 22 13.00 -3.35 -8.77
CA LYS A 22 13.84 -4.28 -9.52
C LYS A 22 13.36 -4.53 -10.95
N LEU A 23 12.04 -4.57 -11.16
CA LEU A 23 11.45 -4.95 -12.44
C LEU A 23 11.00 -3.75 -13.26
N ALA A 24 10.64 -2.64 -12.63
CA ALA A 24 10.04 -1.48 -13.28
C ALA A 24 10.85 -0.18 -13.11
N ASP A 25 12.00 -0.21 -12.42
CA ASP A 25 12.82 0.97 -12.09
C ASP A 25 12.03 2.10 -11.38
N ILE A 26 10.95 1.73 -10.66
CA ILE A 26 10.16 2.69 -9.91
C ILE A 26 10.74 2.87 -8.52
N GLU A 27 11.07 4.11 -8.18
CA GLU A 27 11.49 4.47 -6.83
C GLU A 27 10.33 4.23 -5.86
N ALA A 28 10.45 3.21 -4.98
CA ALA A 28 9.41 2.73 -4.10
C ALA A 28 9.94 2.50 -2.67
N TYR A 29 9.08 2.80 -1.67
CA TYR A 29 9.41 2.70 -0.24
C TYR A 29 8.16 2.32 0.57
N THR A 30 8.39 1.72 1.76
CA THR A 30 7.33 1.44 2.74
C THR A 30 7.81 1.73 4.17
N PRO A 31 6.95 2.21 5.07
CA PRO A 31 7.33 2.53 6.45
C PRO A 31 7.77 1.31 7.27
N SER A 32 7.39 0.12 6.85
CA SER A 32 7.71 -1.13 7.57
C SER A 32 9.13 -1.66 7.31
N ASP A 33 9.87 -1.12 6.33
CA ASP A 33 11.21 -1.61 6.00
C ASP A 33 12.28 -1.13 6.99
N ASN A 34 12.05 -0.02 7.69
CA ASN A 34 12.91 0.45 8.76
C ASN A 34 12.24 0.26 10.12
N VAL A 35 12.53 -0.86 10.76
CA VAL A 35 11.93 -1.21 12.06
C VAL A 35 12.28 -0.19 13.16
N ALA A 36 13.46 0.41 13.10
CA ALA A 36 13.88 1.41 14.09
C ALA A 36 13.03 2.67 13.99
N GLU A 37 12.85 3.20 12.78
CA GLU A 37 12.01 4.38 12.57
C GLU A 37 10.54 4.09 12.87
N LEU A 38 10.02 2.95 12.41
CA LEU A 38 8.64 2.56 12.68
C LEU A 38 8.36 2.48 14.17
N THR A 39 9.21 1.79 14.93
CA THR A 39 9.00 1.61 16.38
C THR A 39 9.19 2.91 17.16
N ALA A 40 10.12 3.76 16.77
CA ALA A 40 10.30 5.08 17.36
C ALA A 40 9.05 5.95 17.14
N ARG A 41 8.55 6.05 15.92
CA ARG A 41 7.33 6.82 15.62
C ARG A 41 6.10 6.30 16.34
N ILE A 42 5.96 4.97 16.47
CA ILE A 42 4.85 4.39 17.24
C ILE A 42 4.95 4.75 18.71
N ASN A 43 6.15 4.68 19.30
CA ASN A 43 6.39 5.01 20.71
C ASN A 43 6.18 6.48 21.02
N ASP A 44 6.64 7.36 20.13
CA ASP A 44 6.70 8.80 20.39
C ASP A 44 5.45 9.53 19.88
N ASP A 45 4.94 9.16 18.71
CA ASP A 45 3.84 9.84 18.01
C ASP A 45 2.52 9.06 18.06
N GLY A 46 2.55 7.81 18.49
CA GLY A 46 1.41 6.90 18.49
C GLY A 46 1.19 6.20 17.14
N TRP A 47 0.50 5.05 17.20
CA TRP A 47 0.24 4.20 16.03
C TRP A 47 -0.53 4.92 14.92
N ASP A 48 -1.51 5.74 15.29
CA ASP A 48 -2.43 6.38 14.35
C ASP A 48 -1.70 7.32 13.39
N THR A 49 -0.70 8.05 13.88
CA THR A 49 0.03 9.07 13.13
C THR A 49 1.34 8.58 12.53
N ALA A 50 1.85 7.43 12.96
CA ALA A 50 3.19 6.94 12.62
C ALA A 50 3.47 6.94 11.12
N TYR A 51 2.51 6.45 10.31
CA TYR A 51 2.68 6.36 8.86
C TYR A 51 2.57 7.72 8.17
N ALA A 52 1.63 8.57 8.59
CA ALA A 52 1.50 9.92 8.04
C ALA A 52 2.74 10.77 8.35
N ASN A 53 3.27 10.68 9.58
CA ASN A 53 4.50 11.34 9.98
C ASN A 53 5.72 10.81 9.21
N TRP A 54 5.74 9.50 8.93
CA TRP A 54 6.77 8.90 8.07
C TRP A 54 6.70 9.45 6.63
N LEU A 55 5.50 9.54 6.03
CA LEU A 55 5.30 10.13 4.71
C LEU A 55 5.72 11.61 4.66
N SER A 56 5.43 12.38 5.69
CA SER A 56 5.88 13.78 5.82
C SER A 56 7.40 13.87 5.87
N GLY A 57 8.05 13.01 6.67
CA GLY A 57 9.51 12.90 6.74
C GLY A 57 10.14 12.48 5.41
N SER A 58 9.42 11.66 4.65
CA SER A 58 9.81 11.22 3.29
C SER A 58 9.50 12.27 2.21
N ARG A 59 8.97 13.44 2.58
CA ARG A 59 8.67 14.57 1.68
C ARG A 59 7.65 14.24 0.59
N LEU A 60 6.61 13.47 0.96
CA LEU A 60 5.48 13.19 0.07
C LEU A 60 4.98 14.48 -0.58
N ASN A 61 4.76 14.45 -1.89
CA ASN A 61 4.35 15.62 -2.68
C ASN A 61 3.48 15.22 -3.89
N ALA A 62 2.99 16.19 -4.65
CA ALA A 62 2.06 15.98 -5.76
C ALA A 62 2.60 15.15 -6.94
N ARG A 63 3.90 14.85 -6.99
CA ARG A 63 4.49 13.98 -8.03
C ARG A 63 4.55 12.53 -7.59
N ASP A 64 4.16 12.25 -6.35
CA ASP A 64 4.21 10.92 -5.77
C ASP A 64 2.88 10.20 -5.87
N ALA A 65 2.92 8.90 -5.60
CA ALA A 65 1.75 8.07 -5.41
C ALA A 65 1.84 7.30 -4.09
N VAL A 66 0.71 7.18 -3.40
CA VAL A 66 0.51 6.28 -2.26
C VAL A 66 -0.28 5.07 -2.74
N PHE A 67 0.27 3.87 -2.56
CA PHE A 67 -0.37 2.61 -2.93
C PHE A 67 -0.73 1.81 -1.68
N VAL A 68 -2.00 1.47 -1.52
CA VAL A 68 -2.54 0.84 -0.31
C VAL A 68 -2.80 -0.65 -0.50
N PHE A 69 -2.28 -1.47 0.42
CA PHE A 69 -2.69 -2.85 0.63
C PHE A 69 -3.48 -2.95 1.94
N SER A 70 -4.80 -3.15 1.86
CA SER A 70 -5.64 -3.26 3.05
C SER A 70 -6.83 -4.17 2.81
N VAL A 71 -7.22 -4.93 3.84
CA VAL A 71 -8.43 -5.75 3.77
C VAL A 71 -9.70 -4.90 3.81
N GLY A 72 -9.72 -3.85 4.62
CA GLY A 72 -10.89 -3.00 4.80
C GLY A 72 -10.78 -1.59 4.23
N GLY A 73 -9.59 -1.18 3.76
CA GLY A 73 -9.37 0.16 3.20
C GLY A 73 -9.37 1.32 4.19
N GLY A 74 -9.52 1.06 5.49
CA GLY A 74 -9.67 2.06 6.54
C GLY A 74 -11.11 2.61 6.66
N ASP A 75 -11.44 3.14 7.84
CA ASP A 75 -12.75 3.75 8.12
C ASP A 75 -12.55 4.96 9.04
N ALA A 76 -12.79 6.15 8.50
CA ALA A 76 -12.58 7.40 9.22
C ALA A 76 -13.64 7.63 10.32
N GLU A 77 -14.87 7.14 10.13
CA GLU A 77 -15.96 7.34 11.08
C GLU A 77 -15.84 6.41 12.28
N ARG A 78 -15.44 5.15 12.01
CA ARG A 78 -15.31 4.10 13.03
C ARG A 78 -13.90 4.01 13.61
N ASN A 79 -12.98 4.86 13.18
CA ASN A 79 -11.57 4.84 13.58
C ASN A 79 -10.89 3.48 13.36
N ILE A 80 -11.16 2.83 12.22
CA ILE A 80 -10.54 1.56 11.85
C ILE A 80 -9.35 1.83 10.93
N SER A 81 -8.17 1.32 11.29
CA SER A 81 -6.90 1.58 10.60
C SER A 81 -6.64 3.08 10.39
N PRO A 82 -6.69 3.90 11.47
CA PRO A 82 -6.52 5.35 11.38
C PRO A 82 -5.18 5.74 10.76
N ASN A 83 -4.15 4.94 10.92
CA ASN A 83 -2.85 5.14 10.27
C ASN A 83 -2.95 5.15 8.73
N ILE A 84 -3.79 4.29 8.13
CA ILE A 84 -4.08 4.33 6.69
C ILE A 84 -4.89 5.58 6.34
N VAL A 85 -5.94 5.85 7.11
CA VAL A 85 -6.80 7.03 6.87
C VAL A 85 -5.99 8.32 6.89
N LEU A 86 -5.15 8.53 7.90
CA LEU A 86 -4.31 9.73 8.03
C LEU A 86 -3.27 9.84 6.89
N CYS A 87 -2.70 8.71 6.43
CA CYS A 87 -1.86 8.70 5.23
C CYS A 87 -2.59 9.23 4.00
N LEU A 88 -3.82 8.76 3.79
CA LEU A 88 -4.60 9.15 2.62
C LEU A 88 -5.08 10.60 2.70
N GLN A 89 -5.41 11.08 3.90
CA GLN A 89 -5.71 12.50 4.11
C GLN A 89 -4.50 13.38 3.78
N LEU A 90 -3.32 13.00 4.22
CA LEU A 90 -2.08 13.70 3.88
C LEU A 90 -1.82 13.65 2.36
N ALA A 91 -1.99 12.49 1.72
CA ALA A 91 -1.82 12.35 0.27
C ALA A 91 -2.75 13.29 -0.50
N LYS A 92 -4.02 13.37 -0.11
CA LYS A 92 -4.98 14.33 -0.70
C LYS A 92 -4.55 15.78 -0.46
N GLN A 93 -4.11 16.10 0.74
CA GLN A 93 -3.69 17.46 1.09
C GLN A 93 -2.52 17.95 0.24
N VAL A 94 -1.54 17.08 -0.06
CA VAL A 94 -0.37 17.45 -0.87
C VAL A 94 -0.58 17.21 -2.38
N GLY A 95 -1.72 16.66 -2.78
CA GLY A 95 -2.06 16.39 -4.19
C GLY A 95 -1.37 15.13 -4.75
N ALA A 96 -0.87 14.23 -3.91
CA ALA A 96 -0.31 12.95 -4.35
C ALA A 96 -1.42 12.03 -4.87
N ARG A 97 -1.09 11.16 -5.84
CA ARG A 97 -2.01 10.15 -6.35
C ARG A 97 -2.24 9.05 -5.32
N ILE A 98 -3.43 8.48 -5.32
CA ILE A 98 -3.82 7.39 -4.44
C ILE A 98 -4.29 6.21 -5.28
N ALA A 99 -3.63 5.07 -5.10
CA ALA A 99 -4.04 3.80 -5.68
C ALA A 99 -4.07 2.71 -4.60
N GLY A 100 -4.70 1.57 -4.88
CA GLY A 100 -4.68 0.48 -3.92
C GLY A 100 -5.37 -0.78 -4.38
N ILE A 101 -5.11 -1.85 -3.63
CA ILE A 101 -5.83 -3.13 -3.73
C ILE A 101 -6.41 -3.41 -2.35
N VAL A 102 -7.73 -3.35 -2.27
CA VAL A 102 -8.47 -3.47 -1.00
C VAL A 102 -9.55 -4.52 -1.11
N GLY A 103 -10.10 -4.95 0.01
CA GLY A 103 -11.22 -5.87 0.06
C GLY A 103 -12.49 -5.20 0.59
N ARG A 104 -13.47 -6.02 0.96
CA ARG A 104 -14.79 -5.59 1.46
C ARG A 104 -15.46 -4.60 0.52
N ASP A 105 -15.83 -3.44 1.01
CA ASP A 105 -16.41 -2.31 0.27
C ASP A 105 -15.35 -1.27 -0.17
N GLY A 106 -14.07 -1.53 0.15
CA GLY A 106 -12.96 -0.66 -0.17
C GLY A 106 -12.69 0.44 0.85
N GLY A 107 -13.60 0.68 1.78
CA GLY A 107 -13.49 1.64 2.87
C GLY A 107 -13.07 3.04 2.42
N TYR A 108 -12.36 3.75 3.29
CA TYR A 108 -11.88 5.10 3.02
C TYR A 108 -10.96 5.18 1.80
N THR A 109 -10.15 4.14 1.55
CA THR A 109 -9.28 4.06 0.37
C THR A 109 -10.08 4.18 -0.93
N ALA A 110 -11.20 3.46 -1.06
CA ALA A 110 -12.05 3.53 -2.25
C ALA A 110 -12.76 4.88 -2.40
N GLN A 111 -13.06 5.57 -1.29
CA GLN A 111 -13.73 6.88 -1.31
C GLN A 111 -12.82 7.98 -1.86
N VAL A 112 -11.51 7.92 -1.59
CA VAL A 112 -10.57 9.01 -1.91
C VAL A 112 -9.55 8.65 -2.98
N GLY A 113 -9.47 7.37 -3.37
CA GLY A 113 -8.50 6.86 -4.32
C GLY A 113 -8.78 7.29 -5.76
N ASP A 114 -7.72 7.48 -6.53
CA ASP A 114 -7.78 7.73 -7.97
C ASP A 114 -8.03 6.42 -8.74
N GLU A 115 -7.32 5.33 -8.33
CA GLU A 115 -7.42 3.99 -8.94
C GLU A 115 -7.40 2.92 -7.85
N VAL A 116 -8.53 2.27 -7.59
CA VAL A 116 -8.66 1.27 -6.52
C VAL A 116 -9.29 -0.02 -7.03
N LEU A 117 -8.55 -1.11 -6.89
CA LEU A 117 -9.05 -2.46 -7.13
C LEU A 117 -9.72 -3.00 -5.86
N ILE A 118 -10.98 -3.38 -5.96
CA ILE A 118 -11.72 -3.97 -4.85
C ILE A 118 -11.84 -5.48 -5.06
N VAL A 119 -11.20 -6.25 -4.18
CA VAL A 119 -11.30 -7.72 -4.17
C VAL A 119 -12.70 -8.12 -3.66
N PRO A 120 -13.50 -8.84 -4.45
CA PRO A 120 -14.83 -9.24 -4.04
C PRO A 120 -14.83 -10.10 -2.77
N THR A 121 -15.69 -9.78 -1.80
CA THR A 121 -15.90 -10.57 -0.60
C THR A 121 -16.94 -11.65 -0.85
N LEU A 122 -16.50 -12.84 -1.29
CA LEU A 122 -17.39 -13.97 -1.55
C LEU A 122 -17.90 -14.63 -0.27
N SER A 123 -17.15 -14.53 0.81
CA SER A 123 -17.50 -15.03 2.14
C SER A 123 -16.95 -14.11 3.22
N PRO A 124 -17.78 -13.60 4.14
CA PRO A 124 -17.31 -12.75 5.24
C PRO A 124 -16.23 -13.39 6.12
N ARG A 125 -16.28 -14.73 6.28
CA ARG A 125 -15.30 -15.50 7.07
C ARG A 125 -13.93 -15.59 6.38
N MET A 126 -13.90 -15.44 5.07
CA MET A 126 -12.70 -15.54 4.24
C MET A 126 -12.27 -14.18 3.67
N ALA A 127 -12.84 -13.08 4.14
CA ALA A 127 -12.51 -11.74 3.62
C ALA A 127 -11.00 -11.44 3.71
N THR A 128 -10.39 -11.63 4.87
CA THR A 128 -8.95 -11.39 5.07
C THR A 128 -8.08 -12.32 4.22
N PRO A 129 -8.17 -13.67 4.34
CA PRO A 129 -7.28 -14.55 3.59
C PRO A 129 -7.46 -14.42 2.07
N ASN A 130 -8.70 -14.24 1.58
CA ASN A 130 -8.93 -14.07 0.14
C ASN A 130 -8.41 -12.73 -0.37
N THR A 131 -8.64 -11.64 0.38
CA THR A 131 -8.13 -10.33 -0.01
C THR A 131 -6.60 -10.34 -0.07
N GLU A 132 -5.95 -10.83 0.97
CA GLU A 132 -4.49 -10.87 1.02
C GLU A 132 -3.90 -11.77 -0.07
N ALA A 133 -4.46 -12.97 -0.30
CA ALA A 133 -4.01 -13.84 -1.38
C ALA A 133 -4.14 -13.18 -2.76
N LEU A 134 -5.27 -12.52 -3.03
CA LEU A 134 -5.48 -11.83 -4.30
C LEU A 134 -4.68 -10.53 -4.42
N GLN A 135 -4.40 -9.83 -3.34
CA GLN A 135 -3.44 -8.72 -3.35
C GLN A 135 -2.10 -9.16 -3.90
N ALA A 136 -1.61 -10.33 -3.48
CA ALA A 136 -0.35 -10.87 -3.99
C ALA A 136 -0.40 -11.16 -5.50
N VAL A 137 -1.48 -11.75 -5.98
CA VAL A 137 -1.67 -12.01 -7.43
C VAL A 137 -1.73 -10.70 -8.21
N LEU A 138 -2.54 -9.74 -7.73
CA LEU A 138 -2.83 -8.51 -8.48
C LEU A 138 -1.61 -7.60 -8.59
N TRP A 139 -0.84 -7.38 -7.51
CA TRP A 139 0.33 -6.52 -7.63
C TRP A 139 1.45 -7.17 -8.48
N HIS A 140 1.59 -8.50 -8.46
CA HIS A 140 2.48 -9.18 -9.40
C HIS A 140 2.01 -8.98 -10.86
N CYS A 141 0.71 -9.08 -11.13
CA CYS A 141 0.17 -8.77 -12.47
C CYS A 141 0.45 -7.32 -12.89
N ILE A 142 0.36 -6.36 -11.95
CA ILE A 142 0.65 -4.95 -12.23
C ILE A 142 2.12 -4.76 -12.56
N VAL A 143 3.04 -5.21 -11.70
CA VAL A 143 4.48 -4.96 -11.87
C VAL A 143 5.08 -5.70 -13.07
N THR A 144 4.45 -6.81 -13.49
CA THR A 144 4.87 -7.58 -14.68
C THR A 144 4.09 -7.23 -15.95
N HIS A 145 3.22 -6.22 -15.90
CA HIS A 145 2.47 -5.78 -17.07
C HIS A 145 3.44 -5.31 -18.17
N PRO A 146 3.22 -5.69 -19.45
CA PRO A 146 4.13 -5.36 -20.55
C PRO A 146 4.46 -3.88 -20.73
N GLU A 147 3.56 -2.98 -20.32
CA GLU A 147 3.79 -1.53 -20.37
C GLU A 147 4.58 -0.99 -19.17
N LEU A 148 4.77 -1.80 -18.12
CA LEU A 148 5.43 -1.37 -16.89
C LEU A 148 6.77 -2.06 -16.67
N ILE A 149 6.87 -3.35 -17.00
CA ILE A 149 8.07 -4.15 -16.77
C ILE A 149 9.22 -3.72 -17.71
N LEU A 150 10.36 -3.39 -17.10
CA LEU A 150 11.58 -3.05 -17.83
C LEU A 150 12.62 -4.19 -17.78
N HIS A 151 12.60 -4.97 -16.71
CA HIS A 151 13.55 -6.05 -16.47
C HIS A 151 12.83 -7.36 -16.18
N GLN A 152 13.26 -8.44 -16.83
CA GLN A 152 12.68 -9.75 -16.58
C GLN A 152 13.19 -10.34 -15.24
N PRO A 153 12.33 -11.02 -14.49
CA PRO A 153 12.75 -11.80 -13.33
C PRO A 153 13.77 -12.88 -13.73
N LYS A 154 14.67 -13.21 -12.82
CA LYS A 154 15.76 -14.12 -13.11
C LYS A 154 15.29 -15.52 -13.57
N TRP A 155 14.24 -16.04 -12.95
CA TRP A 155 13.73 -17.39 -13.25
C TRP A 155 13.09 -17.47 -14.63
N GLU A 156 12.33 -16.47 -15.02
CA GLU A 156 11.67 -16.37 -16.31
C GLU A 156 12.66 -16.08 -17.45
N SER A 157 13.84 -15.54 -17.13
CA SER A 157 14.91 -15.30 -18.09
C SER A 157 15.84 -16.51 -18.33
N GLN A 158 15.73 -17.56 -17.50
CA GLN A 158 16.49 -18.79 -17.68
C GLN A 158 15.74 -19.72 -18.62
N ARG A 159 16.35 -20.03 -19.78
CA ARG A 159 15.87 -21.02 -20.75
C ARG A 159 16.69 -22.29 -20.64
#